data_33e029e5dd51f21c1539ab512ac795cb
#
_entry.id   33e029e5dd51f21c1539ab512ac795cb
#
_cell.length_a   1.000
_cell.length_b   1.000
_cell.length_c   1.000
_cell.angle_alpha   90.00
_cell.angle_beta   90.00
_cell.angle_gamma   90.00
#
_symmetry.space_group_name_H-M   'P 1'
#
loop_
_entity.id
_entity.type
_entity.pdbx_description
1 polymer ?
#
loop_
_entity_poly.entity_id
_entity_poly.type
_entity_poly.pdbx_seq_one_letter_code
_entity_poly.pdbx_strand_id
1 'polypeptide(L)'
;MSKVAVITMGVKLDGEKGYTRFRYLCEFLVKKGYEVDLITTTFQHWEKKQRDLESVDQKSYPFGIKFIYEPGYRKNIDLRRVRSHKIAAENLRKLLEKEGDYDLIYAEIPPNDVALAAAEYAHRNKIPFVADVNDLWPEAMRMVFDIPIVSDLLFYPLKRDAEK
;
A
#
# COMPACT_ATOMS: atom_id res chain seq x y z
N MET A 1 4.58 -16.79 -17.83
CA MET A 1 3.65 -15.63 -17.77
C MET A 1 4.23 -14.72 -16.70
N SER A 2 4.45 -13.44 -17.03
CA SER A 2 5.08 -12.55 -16.04
C SER A 2 4.10 -12.20 -14.94
N LYS A 3 4.59 -12.16 -13.70
CA LYS A 3 3.82 -11.97 -12.49
C LYS A 3 4.05 -10.59 -11.88
N VAL A 4 2.98 -9.87 -11.61
CA VAL A 4 3.01 -8.49 -11.13
C VAL A 4 2.38 -8.39 -9.74
N ALA A 5 3.09 -7.77 -8.79
CA ALA A 5 2.51 -7.33 -7.53
C ALA A 5 2.00 -5.88 -7.66
N VAL A 6 0.74 -5.64 -7.38
CA VAL A 6 0.16 -4.31 -7.23
C VAL A 6 -0.13 -4.07 -5.76
N ILE A 7 0.64 -3.18 -5.13
CA ILE A 7 0.62 -2.93 -3.68
C ILE A 7 -0.08 -1.60 -3.41
N THR A 8 -1.20 -1.63 -2.69
CA THR A 8 -2.00 -0.45 -2.35
C THR A 8 -2.74 -0.62 -1.03
N MET A 9 -2.80 0.47 -0.26
CA MET A 9 -3.57 0.52 0.99
C MET A 9 -4.96 1.15 0.80
N GLY A 10 -5.18 1.80 -0.35
CA GLY A 10 -6.37 2.62 -0.63
C GLY A 10 -7.44 1.96 -1.50
N VAL A 11 -7.29 0.71 -1.90
CA VAL A 11 -8.25 0.04 -2.79
C VAL A 11 -9.56 -0.31 -2.06
N LYS A 12 -10.68 -0.16 -2.76
CA LYS A 12 -11.97 -0.73 -2.35
C LYS A 12 -12.21 -2.09 -3.00
N LEU A 13 -12.73 -3.03 -2.26
CA LEU A 13 -13.29 -4.28 -2.74
C LEU A 13 -14.82 -4.18 -2.87
N ASP A 14 -15.48 -5.24 -3.35
CA ASP A 14 -16.93 -5.22 -3.51
C ASP A 14 -17.63 -4.98 -2.17
N GLY A 15 -18.65 -4.12 -2.19
CA GLY A 15 -19.37 -3.70 -0.99
C GLY A 15 -18.70 -2.63 -0.13
N GLU A 16 -17.45 -2.23 -0.41
CA GLU A 16 -16.71 -1.22 0.34
C GLU A 16 -16.81 0.19 -0.27
N LYS A 17 -16.48 1.21 0.53
CA LYS A 17 -16.26 2.59 0.07
C LYS A 17 -14.81 2.79 -0.38
N GLY A 18 -14.57 3.77 -1.24
CA GLY A 18 -13.22 4.17 -1.67
C GLY A 18 -13.01 4.15 -3.17
N TYR A 19 -11.76 4.05 -3.60
CA TYR A 19 -11.37 4.13 -5.00
C TYR A 19 -11.22 2.76 -5.64
N THR A 20 -11.58 2.65 -6.93
CA THR A 20 -11.47 1.44 -7.74
C THR A 20 -10.23 1.42 -8.64
N ARG A 21 -9.42 2.49 -8.66
CA ARG A 21 -8.30 2.69 -9.57
C ARG A 21 -7.38 1.46 -9.68
N PHE A 22 -6.92 0.95 -8.54
CA PHE A 22 -5.99 -0.19 -8.51
C PHE A 22 -6.66 -1.50 -8.91
N ARG A 23 -7.95 -1.66 -8.64
CA ARG A 23 -8.72 -2.78 -9.16
C ARG A 23 -8.75 -2.76 -10.70
N TYR A 24 -9.06 -1.62 -11.32
CA TYR A 24 -9.02 -1.48 -12.78
C TYR A 24 -7.64 -1.71 -13.35
N LEU A 25 -6.58 -1.27 -12.66
CA LEU A 25 -5.21 -1.56 -13.06
C LEU A 25 -4.94 -3.07 -13.08
N CYS A 26 -5.32 -3.79 -12.01
CA CYS A 26 -5.16 -5.25 -11.95
C CYS A 26 -5.94 -5.95 -13.06
N GLU A 27 -7.20 -5.58 -13.27
CA GLU A 27 -8.05 -6.12 -14.35
C GLU A 27 -7.43 -5.85 -15.75
N PHE A 28 -6.88 -4.65 -15.94
CA PHE A 28 -6.20 -4.28 -17.18
C PHE A 28 -4.95 -5.13 -17.42
N LEU A 29 -4.11 -5.30 -16.41
CA LEU A 29 -2.90 -6.11 -16.50
C LEU A 29 -3.23 -7.58 -16.79
N VAL A 30 -4.25 -8.15 -16.14
CA VAL A 30 -4.72 -9.51 -16.46
C VAL A 30 -5.18 -9.63 -17.91
N LYS A 31 -5.94 -8.66 -18.43
CA LYS A 31 -6.35 -8.60 -19.86
C LYS A 31 -5.15 -8.50 -20.81
N LYS A 32 -4.01 -7.98 -20.34
CA LYS A 32 -2.75 -7.93 -21.09
C LYS A 32 -1.92 -9.21 -20.99
N GLY A 33 -2.38 -10.22 -20.26
CA GLY A 33 -1.74 -11.52 -20.16
C GLY A 33 -0.74 -11.63 -19.00
N TYR A 34 -0.82 -10.75 -17.99
CA TYR A 34 -0.03 -10.87 -16.76
C TYR A 34 -0.78 -11.67 -15.70
N GLU A 35 -0.02 -12.42 -14.89
CA GLU A 35 -0.51 -12.88 -13.59
C GLU A 35 -0.40 -11.73 -12.60
N VAL A 36 -1.44 -11.46 -11.82
CA VAL A 36 -1.48 -10.29 -10.94
C VAL A 36 -1.91 -10.67 -9.55
N ASP A 37 -1.14 -10.23 -8.56
CA ASP A 37 -1.53 -10.22 -7.15
C ASP A 37 -1.76 -8.77 -6.69
N LEU A 38 -2.96 -8.49 -6.24
CA LEU A 38 -3.30 -7.27 -5.50
C LEU A 38 -2.95 -7.48 -4.04
N ILE A 39 -1.95 -6.77 -3.53
CA ILE A 39 -1.56 -6.81 -2.13
C ILE A 39 -2.14 -5.58 -1.42
N THR A 40 -3.00 -5.81 -0.44
CA THR A 40 -3.64 -4.74 0.32
C THR A 40 -3.70 -5.09 1.81
N THR A 41 -4.24 -4.20 2.65
CA THR A 41 -4.30 -4.44 4.09
C THR A 41 -5.64 -5.00 4.54
N THR A 42 -5.66 -5.59 5.73
CA THR A 42 -6.88 -5.98 6.44
C THR A 42 -7.70 -4.77 6.92
N PHE A 43 -7.11 -3.57 6.94
CA PHE A 43 -7.79 -2.35 7.38
C PHE A 43 -8.34 -1.56 6.20
N GLN A 44 -9.62 -1.22 6.27
CA GLN A 44 -10.29 -0.41 5.27
C GLN A 44 -10.18 1.08 5.64
N HIS A 45 -9.33 1.79 4.89
CA HIS A 45 -8.98 3.19 5.14
C HIS A 45 -10.18 4.14 5.18
N TRP A 46 -11.11 4.01 4.24
CA TRP A 46 -12.23 4.94 4.10
C TRP A 46 -13.31 4.76 5.16
N GLU A 47 -13.49 3.53 5.63
CA GLU A 47 -14.48 3.17 6.64
C GLU A 47 -13.89 3.08 8.07
N LYS A 48 -12.53 3.16 8.18
CA LYS A 48 -11.80 3.11 9.46
C LYS A 48 -12.12 1.86 10.28
N LYS A 49 -12.26 0.73 9.60
CA LYS A 49 -12.57 -0.57 10.22
C LYS A 49 -11.73 -1.71 9.63
N GLN A 50 -11.62 -2.80 10.36
CA GLN A 50 -11.08 -4.04 9.79
C GLN A 50 -12.04 -4.60 8.74
N ARG A 51 -11.50 -5.18 7.68
CA ARG A 51 -12.27 -5.88 6.65
C ARG A 51 -12.79 -7.20 7.22
N ASP A 52 -13.96 -7.58 6.79
CA ASP A 52 -14.45 -8.94 6.94
C ASP A 52 -13.88 -9.79 5.80
N LEU A 53 -12.76 -10.47 6.09
CA LEU A 53 -12.05 -11.23 5.06
C LEU A 53 -12.83 -12.46 4.60
N GLU A 54 -13.74 -12.98 5.42
CA GLU A 54 -14.58 -14.14 5.09
C GLU A 54 -15.64 -13.76 4.04
N SER A 55 -16.06 -12.49 4.03
CA SER A 55 -17.04 -11.97 3.07
C SER A 55 -16.43 -11.67 1.68
N VAL A 56 -15.09 -11.67 1.54
CA VAL A 56 -14.43 -11.39 0.27
C VAL A 56 -14.47 -12.61 -0.63
N ASP A 57 -15.33 -12.58 -1.65
CA ASP A 57 -15.31 -13.61 -2.69
C ASP A 57 -14.14 -13.40 -3.66
N GLN A 58 -13.00 -14.03 -3.33
CA GLN A 58 -11.80 -13.95 -4.15
C GLN A 58 -12.00 -14.50 -5.58
N LYS A 59 -12.95 -15.40 -5.79
CA LYS A 59 -13.22 -15.98 -7.12
C LYS A 59 -13.92 -15.01 -8.07
N SER A 60 -14.50 -13.94 -7.53
CA SER A 60 -15.12 -12.87 -8.35
C SER A 60 -14.08 -11.96 -9.04
N TYR A 61 -12.79 -12.06 -8.67
CA TYR A 61 -11.71 -11.26 -9.22
C TYR A 61 -10.86 -12.09 -10.19
N PRO A 62 -10.45 -11.52 -11.35
CA PRO A 62 -9.57 -12.21 -12.29
C PRO A 62 -8.09 -12.21 -11.85
N PHE A 63 -7.78 -11.70 -10.67
CA PHE A 63 -6.44 -11.60 -10.06
C PHE A 63 -6.47 -12.11 -8.63
N GLY A 64 -5.29 -12.48 -8.10
CA GLY A 64 -5.15 -12.87 -6.69
C GLY A 64 -5.27 -11.66 -5.75
N ILE A 65 -5.84 -11.85 -4.55
CA ILE A 65 -5.84 -10.83 -3.50
C ILE A 65 -5.11 -11.38 -2.29
N LYS A 66 -4.09 -10.63 -1.83
CA LYS A 66 -3.32 -10.95 -0.64
C LYS A 66 -3.48 -9.86 0.41
N PHE A 67 -3.77 -10.26 1.64
CA PHE A 67 -3.97 -9.33 2.74
C PHE A 67 -2.77 -9.35 3.68
N ILE A 68 -2.27 -8.15 4.00
CA ILE A 68 -1.32 -7.94 5.08
C ILE A 68 -2.04 -7.30 6.27
N TYR A 69 -1.71 -7.75 7.48
CA TYR A 69 -2.33 -7.19 8.68
C TYR A 69 -1.90 -5.75 8.91
N GLU A 70 -2.88 -4.89 9.13
CA GLU A 70 -2.73 -3.50 9.55
C GLU A 70 -3.66 -3.22 10.73
N PRO A 71 -3.15 -2.74 11.90
CA PRO A 71 -4.00 -2.46 13.07
C PRO A 71 -5.07 -1.41 12.83
N GLY A 72 -4.76 -0.43 11.97
CA GLY A 72 -5.65 0.67 11.66
C GLY A 72 -5.56 1.86 12.63
N TYR A 73 -6.38 2.89 12.36
CA TYR A 73 -6.41 4.15 13.07
C TYR A 73 -7.78 4.84 12.91
N ARG A 74 -8.08 5.83 13.77
CA ARG A 74 -9.38 6.50 13.76
C ARG A 74 -9.39 7.81 12.97
N LYS A 75 -8.27 8.55 12.96
CA LYS A 75 -8.13 9.88 12.32
C LYS A 75 -7.00 9.85 11.30
N ASN A 76 -7.12 10.67 10.25
CA ASN A 76 -6.08 10.75 9.20
C ASN A 76 -4.77 11.35 9.74
N ILE A 77 -4.85 12.21 10.77
CA ILE A 77 -3.72 12.77 11.48
C ILE A 77 -3.74 12.17 12.89
N ASP A 78 -2.95 11.10 13.06
CA ASP A 78 -2.84 10.33 14.30
C ASP A 78 -1.50 9.59 14.31
N LEU A 79 -0.79 9.60 15.43
CA LEU A 79 0.43 8.80 15.61
C LEU A 79 0.16 7.29 15.46
N ARG A 80 -1.07 6.85 15.75
CA ARG A 80 -1.51 5.48 15.50
C ARG A 80 -1.45 5.13 14.02
N ARG A 81 -1.69 6.10 13.12
CA ARG A 81 -1.59 5.89 11.67
C ARG A 81 -0.14 5.56 11.28
N VAL A 82 0.83 6.32 11.79
CA VAL A 82 2.26 6.05 11.54
C VAL A 82 2.65 4.66 12.02
N ARG A 83 2.23 4.30 13.25
CA ARG A 83 2.46 2.95 13.79
C ARG A 83 1.78 1.86 12.94
N SER A 84 0.56 2.10 12.50
CA SER A 84 -0.23 1.18 11.68
C SER A 84 0.47 0.89 10.36
N HIS A 85 0.94 1.93 9.65
CA HIS A 85 1.68 1.79 8.40
C HIS A 85 3.01 1.05 8.58
N LYS A 86 3.76 1.32 9.67
CA LYS A 86 4.99 0.57 9.98
C LYS A 86 4.73 -0.93 10.16
N ILE A 87 3.66 -1.28 10.88
CA ILE A 87 3.28 -2.70 11.06
C ILE A 87 2.89 -3.32 9.71
N ALA A 88 2.12 -2.59 8.88
CA ALA A 88 1.79 -3.03 7.54
C ALA A 88 3.05 -3.24 6.67
N ALA A 89 4.02 -2.31 6.72
CA ALA A 89 5.29 -2.43 6.01
C ALA A 89 6.11 -3.66 6.46
N GLU A 90 6.17 -3.94 7.76
CA GLU A 90 6.83 -5.14 8.29
C GLU A 90 6.13 -6.43 7.82
N ASN A 91 4.79 -6.44 7.80
CA ASN A 91 4.04 -7.58 7.30
C ASN A 91 4.17 -7.75 5.79
N LEU A 92 4.29 -6.65 5.03
CA LEU A 92 4.59 -6.70 3.61
C LEU A 92 5.97 -7.33 3.36
N ARG A 93 7.01 -6.93 4.11
CA ARG A 93 8.34 -7.56 3.99
C ARG A 93 8.27 -9.08 4.18
N LYS A 94 7.57 -9.53 5.23
CA LYS A 94 7.39 -10.96 5.50
C LYS A 94 6.66 -11.69 4.37
N LEU A 95 5.61 -11.07 3.81
CA LEU A 95 4.86 -11.63 2.68
C LEU A 95 5.75 -11.75 1.45
N LEU A 96 6.48 -10.70 1.09
CA LEU A 96 7.36 -10.69 -0.07
C LEU A 96 8.52 -11.67 0.06
N GLU A 97 9.12 -11.80 1.25
CA GLU A 97 10.18 -12.79 1.51
C GLU A 97 9.66 -14.24 1.37
N LYS A 98 8.40 -14.47 1.71
CA LYS A 98 7.81 -15.81 1.64
C LYS A 98 7.28 -16.17 0.25
N GLU A 99 6.69 -15.21 -0.47
CA GLU A 99 5.87 -15.45 -1.67
C GLU A 99 6.26 -14.57 -2.85
N GLY A 100 7.40 -13.90 -2.78
CA GLY A 100 7.77 -12.80 -3.67
C GLY A 100 8.44 -13.21 -4.99
N ASP A 101 7.89 -14.14 -5.73
CA ASP A 101 8.30 -14.55 -7.07
C ASP A 101 7.73 -13.62 -8.18
N TYR A 102 7.88 -12.31 -8.01
CA TYR A 102 7.34 -11.31 -8.93
C TYR A 102 8.39 -10.84 -9.96
N ASP A 103 7.92 -10.58 -11.19
CA ASP A 103 8.72 -9.96 -12.26
C ASP A 103 8.64 -8.44 -12.27
N LEU A 104 7.63 -7.86 -11.61
CA LEU A 104 7.42 -6.42 -11.45
C LEU A 104 6.70 -6.14 -10.14
N ILE A 105 7.14 -5.10 -9.45
CA ILE A 105 6.44 -4.55 -8.28
C ILE A 105 5.97 -3.14 -8.59
N TYR A 106 4.67 -2.91 -8.44
CA TYR A 106 4.00 -1.62 -8.56
C TYR A 106 3.44 -1.23 -7.20
N ALA A 107 3.85 -0.09 -6.64
CA ALA A 107 3.43 0.32 -5.30
C ALA A 107 2.92 1.75 -5.25
N GLU A 108 1.79 1.92 -4.56
CA GLU A 108 1.18 3.23 -4.25
C GLU A 108 1.99 4.00 -3.20
N ILE A 109 2.12 5.29 -3.38
CA ILE A 109 2.62 6.26 -2.41
C ILE A 109 1.55 7.34 -2.17
N PRO A 110 1.13 7.65 -0.94
CA PRO A 110 1.51 7.01 0.33
C PRO A 110 0.81 5.66 0.58
N PRO A 111 1.21 4.90 1.61
CA PRO A 111 2.17 5.21 2.68
C PRO A 111 3.63 4.98 2.27
N ASN A 112 4.52 5.93 2.64
CA ASN A 112 5.93 5.90 2.25
C ASN A 112 6.67 4.67 2.78
N ASP A 113 6.44 4.26 4.03
CA ASP A 113 7.09 3.11 4.67
C ASP A 113 6.68 1.78 4.01
N VAL A 114 5.45 1.65 3.54
CA VAL A 114 4.99 0.47 2.78
C VAL A 114 5.64 0.44 1.39
N ALA A 115 5.66 1.57 0.68
CA ALA A 115 6.31 1.68 -0.61
C ALA A 115 7.83 1.44 -0.50
N LEU A 116 8.47 1.97 0.55
CA LEU A 116 9.89 1.73 0.84
C LEU A 116 10.16 0.23 1.05
N ALA A 117 9.32 -0.47 1.83
CA ALA A 117 9.47 -1.91 2.03
C ALA A 117 9.42 -2.69 0.71
N ALA A 118 8.53 -2.30 -0.20
CA ALA A 118 8.40 -2.88 -1.53
C ALA A 118 9.64 -2.56 -2.41
N ALA A 119 10.11 -1.31 -2.39
CA ALA A 119 11.27 -0.85 -3.14
C ALA A 119 12.57 -1.54 -2.68
N GLU A 120 12.80 -1.65 -1.36
CA GLU A 120 13.95 -2.36 -0.77
C GLU A 120 13.98 -3.83 -1.19
N TYR A 121 12.82 -4.50 -1.19
CA TYR A 121 12.70 -5.88 -1.67
C TYR A 121 13.00 -5.97 -3.16
N ALA A 122 12.38 -5.13 -4.00
CA ALA A 122 12.59 -5.10 -5.43
C ALA A 122 14.06 -4.88 -5.78
N HIS A 123 14.72 -3.91 -5.13
CA HIS A 123 16.13 -3.60 -5.35
C HIS A 123 17.05 -4.79 -5.00
N ARG A 124 16.86 -5.42 -3.83
CA ARG A 124 17.66 -6.59 -3.42
C ARG A 124 17.53 -7.77 -4.40
N ASN A 125 16.35 -7.97 -4.94
CA ASN A 125 16.06 -9.08 -5.86
C ASN A 125 16.19 -8.71 -7.34
N LYS A 126 16.62 -7.46 -7.65
CA LYS A 126 16.76 -6.95 -9.03
C LYS A 126 15.44 -6.99 -9.82
N ILE A 127 14.35 -6.78 -9.14
CA ILE A 127 13.00 -6.72 -9.73
C ILE A 127 12.72 -5.27 -10.13
N PRO A 128 12.20 -4.99 -11.33
CA PRO A 128 11.71 -3.67 -11.70
C PRO A 128 10.66 -3.15 -10.71
N PHE A 129 10.78 -1.87 -10.33
CA PHE A 129 9.89 -1.21 -9.38
C PHE A 129 9.25 0.03 -10.01
N VAL A 130 7.93 0.17 -9.84
CA VAL A 130 7.15 1.34 -10.25
C VAL A 130 6.51 1.97 -9.01
N ALA A 131 6.86 3.22 -8.75
CA ALA A 131 6.24 4.04 -7.70
C ALA A 131 5.08 4.85 -8.30
N ASP A 132 3.89 4.67 -7.77
CA ASP A 132 2.69 5.44 -8.12
C ASP A 132 2.42 6.51 -7.06
N VAL A 133 2.88 7.72 -7.32
CA VAL A 133 2.80 8.84 -6.36
C VAL A 133 1.45 9.53 -6.50
N ASN A 134 0.53 9.25 -5.57
CA ASN A 134 -0.78 9.89 -5.50
C ASN A 134 -0.75 11.20 -4.72
N ASP A 135 -0.02 11.22 -3.59
CA ASP A 135 0.14 12.40 -2.74
C ASP A 135 1.61 12.58 -2.35
N LEU A 136 2.09 13.82 -2.36
CA LEU A 136 3.43 14.16 -1.90
C LEU A 136 3.43 14.26 -0.36
N TRP A 137 3.71 13.17 0.32
CA TRP A 137 3.95 13.13 1.75
C TRP A 137 5.45 13.30 2.06
N PRO A 138 5.84 14.10 3.07
CA PRO A 138 5.02 14.83 4.06
C PRO A 138 4.50 16.21 3.62
N GLU A 139 4.85 16.70 2.42
CA GLU A 139 4.54 18.06 1.96
C GLU A 139 3.03 18.35 1.98
N ALA A 140 2.20 17.41 1.53
CA ALA A 140 0.74 17.56 1.57
C ALA A 140 0.19 17.71 3.01
N MET A 141 0.86 17.14 4.01
CA MET A 141 0.48 17.31 5.41
C MET A 141 0.85 18.69 5.96
N ARG A 142 1.92 19.32 5.45
CA ARG A 142 2.30 20.70 5.83
C ARG A 142 1.26 21.73 5.41
N MET A 143 0.52 21.49 4.33
CA MET A 143 -0.57 22.39 3.92
C MET A 143 -1.70 22.49 4.95
N VAL A 144 -1.81 21.50 5.84
CA VAL A 144 -2.84 21.45 6.91
C VAL A 144 -2.28 21.98 8.25
N PHE A 145 -0.95 21.91 8.46
CA PHE A 145 -0.28 22.30 9.69
C PHE A 145 0.90 23.22 9.39
N ASP A 146 0.63 24.51 9.37
CA ASP A 146 1.64 25.56 9.14
C ASP A 146 2.33 25.98 10.45
N ILE A 147 2.92 25.05 11.18
CA ILE A 147 3.81 25.33 12.31
C ILE A 147 5.19 24.72 11.98
N PRO A 148 6.13 25.51 11.40
CA PRO A 148 7.34 24.97 10.75
C PRO A 148 8.18 24.03 11.64
N ILE A 149 8.45 24.37 12.89
CA ILE A 149 9.33 23.61 13.78
C ILE A 149 8.67 22.31 14.26
N VAL A 150 7.38 22.35 14.58
CA VAL A 150 6.63 21.18 15.07
C VAL A 150 6.36 20.21 13.93
N SER A 151 6.07 20.73 12.72
CA SER A 151 5.85 19.90 11.54
C SER A 151 7.12 19.17 11.11
N ASP A 152 8.29 19.80 11.16
CA ASP A 152 9.56 19.16 10.80
C ASP A 152 9.90 17.99 11.74
N LEU A 153 9.69 18.15 13.04
CA LEU A 153 9.94 17.09 14.02
C LEU A 153 8.92 15.95 13.88
N LEU A 154 7.65 16.28 13.70
CA LEU A 154 6.55 15.31 13.61
C LEU A 154 6.63 14.47 12.33
N PHE A 155 7.02 15.11 11.20
CA PHE A 155 7.06 14.46 9.88
C PHE A 155 8.45 13.96 9.48
N TYR A 156 9.47 14.12 10.33
CA TYR A 156 10.83 13.64 10.07
C TYR A 156 10.89 12.16 9.66
N PRO A 157 10.19 11.21 10.33
CA PRO A 157 10.22 9.82 9.89
C PRO A 157 9.68 9.61 8.47
N LEU A 158 8.61 10.32 8.10
CA LEU A 158 8.00 10.23 6.76
C LEU A 158 8.90 10.85 5.69
N LYS A 159 9.57 11.96 6.01
CA LYS A 159 10.54 12.59 5.11
C LYS A 159 11.73 11.67 4.86
N ARG A 160 12.31 11.11 5.91
CA ARG A 160 13.42 10.16 5.80
C ARG A 160 13.08 8.94 4.92
N ASP A 161 11.84 8.42 5.05
CA ASP A 161 11.40 7.25 4.28
C ASP A 161 11.05 7.62 2.83
N ALA A 162 10.81 8.88 2.52
CA ALA A 162 10.60 9.40 1.16
C ALA A 162 11.93 9.72 0.43
N GLU A 163 13.02 9.98 1.17
CA GLU A 163 14.34 10.29 0.60
C GLU A 163 15.20 9.05 0.29
N LYS A 164 14.74 7.86 0.65
CA LYS A 164 15.38 6.57 0.36
C LYS A 164 14.86 5.94 -0.92
#